data_3eef683629d85fe87d2c5e17c51c1ab2
#
_entry.id   3eef683629d85fe87d2c5e17c51c1ab2
#
_cell.length_a   1.000
_cell.length_b   1.000
_cell.length_c   1.000
_cell.angle_alpha   90.00
_cell.angle_beta   90.00
_cell.angle_gamma   90.00
#
_symmetry.space_group_name_H-M   'P 1'
#
loop_
_entity.id
_entity.type
_entity.pdbx_description
1 polymer ?
#
loop_
_entity_poly.entity_id
_entity_poly.type
_entity_poly.pdbx_seq_one_letter_code
_entity_poly.pdbx_strand_id
1 'polypeptide(L)'
;MCSIAKVSKSGYYKWLKTADIQDRDYVDYLIIKKVFDENKKKYGWRRIKMELPYMNHKKIQRIMRKYDLITKVRKRNPYKAMMRKNLEHRVFPNKLHREFNQPIPSTVFCTDITYIPFKNNFVYLSVIKDISSGEVISWDLSSGLDMQFVLNSISNMNKLDCDGAIIHSDQGFHYTNPTYIKAVKDLNMIQSMSAKGKCIDNAPIESFFGHMKDELDYKSCMTFKELKLKIDDYMQYYNNKRKQWTRNKMTPVEYKEYLLETQG
;
A
#
# COMPACT_ATOMS: atom_id res chain seq x y z
N MET A 1 9.26 4.15 -53.49
CA MET A 1 8.71 4.22 -52.10
C MET A 1 9.69 3.78 -51.02
N CYS A 2 10.27 2.57 -51.04
CA CYS A 2 11.19 2.11 -49.98
C CYS A 2 12.44 3.00 -49.79
N SER A 3 12.98 3.58 -50.87
CA SER A 3 14.11 4.51 -50.78
C SER A 3 13.72 5.86 -50.15
N ILE A 4 12.53 6.34 -50.37
CA ILE A 4 11.98 7.58 -49.77
C ILE A 4 11.72 7.37 -48.28
N ALA A 5 11.17 6.20 -47.93
CA ALA A 5 10.89 5.81 -46.53
C ALA A 5 12.12 5.30 -45.78
N LYS A 6 13.31 5.28 -46.40
CA LYS A 6 14.58 4.78 -45.84
C LYS A 6 14.48 3.38 -45.24
N VAL A 7 13.69 2.48 -45.81
CA VAL A 7 13.53 1.09 -45.39
C VAL A 7 14.07 0.14 -46.49
N SER A 8 14.61 -1.00 -46.07
CA SER A 8 15.09 -2.01 -47.04
C SER A 8 13.91 -2.66 -47.75
N LYS A 9 14.04 -2.93 -49.06
CA LYS A 9 13.00 -3.64 -49.85
C LYS A 9 12.67 -5.00 -49.22
N SER A 10 13.67 -5.77 -48.83
CA SER A 10 13.48 -7.08 -48.18
C SER A 10 12.73 -6.98 -46.85
N GLY A 11 13.02 -5.96 -46.04
CA GLY A 11 12.31 -5.68 -44.79
C GLY A 11 10.84 -5.33 -45.03
N TYR A 12 10.57 -4.50 -46.04
CA TYR A 12 9.20 -4.13 -46.42
C TYR A 12 8.38 -5.34 -46.85
N TYR A 13 8.89 -6.17 -47.79
CA TYR A 13 8.16 -7.35 -48.22
C TYR A 13 8.01 -8.42 -47.15
N LYS A 14 8.98 -8.55 -46.23
CA LYS A 14 8.85 -9.43 -45.06
C LYS A 14 7.74 -8.94 -44.14
N TRP A 15 7.68 -7.63 -43.87
CA TRP A 15 6.63 -7.02 -43.07
C TRP A 15 5.26 -7.20 -43.73
N LEU A 16 5.15 -6.98 -45.06
CA LEU A 16 3.90 -7.11 -45.82
C LEU A 16 3.31 -8.54 -45.71
N LYS A 17 4.17 -9.56 -45.74
CA LYS A 17 3.75 -10.96 -45.58
C LYS A 17 3.21 -11.28 -44.16
N THR A 18 3.55 -10.45 -43.17
CA THR A 18 3.13 -10.67 -41.78
C THR A 18 2.07 -9.64 -41.32
N ALA A 19 1.76 -8.63 -42.13
CA ALA A 19 0.84 -7.55 -41.79
C ALA A 19 -0.59 -8.03 -41.52
N ASP A 20 -1.05 -9.06 -42.22
CA ASP A 20 -2.39 -9.62 -42.09
C ASP A 20 -2.44 -10.85 -41.14
N ILE A 21 -1.30 -11.25 -40.55
CA ILE A 21 -1.28 -12.36 -39.60
C ILE A 21 -1.75 -11.86 -38.27
N GLN A 22 -2.87 -12.40 -37.79
CA GLN A 22 -3.38 -12.12 -36.46
C GLN A 22 -2.28 -12.35 -35.40
N ASP A 23 -2.01 -11.35 -34.60
CA ASP A 23 -0.98 -11.41 -33.56
C ASP A 23 -1.26 -12.58 -32.61
N ARG A 24 -0.31 -13.49 -32.49
CA ARG A 24 -0.39 -14.68 -31.61
C ARG A 24 -0.65 -14.32 -30.14
N ASP A 25 -0.31 -13.11 -29.74
CA ASP A 25 -0.50 -12.61 -28.39
C ASP A 25 -1.87 -11.97 -28.15
N TYR A 26 -2.67 -11.79 -29.23
CA TYR A 26 -3.90 -11.00 -29.13
C TYR A 26 -4.96 -11.60 -28.20
N VAL A 27 -5.12 -12.92 -28.21
CA VAL A 27 -6.07 -13.61 -27.30
C VAL A 27 -5.63 -13.43 -25.84
N ASP A 28 -4.35 -13.65 -25.56
CA ASP A 28 -3.79 -13.45 -24.23
C ASP A 28 -3.87 -11.98 -23.79
N TYR A 29 -3.68 -11.04 -24.71
CA TYR A 29 -3.87 -9.63 -24.47
C TYR A 29 -5.30 -9.31 -24.03
N LEU A 30 -6.32 -9.85 -24.69
CA LEU A 30 -7.72 -9.62 -24.31
C LEU A 30 -8.01 -10.12 -22.89
N ILE A 31 -7.47 -11.27 -22.51
CA ILE A 31 -7.61 -11.83 -21.17
C ILE A 31 -6.94 -10.91 -20.14
N ILE A 32 -5.69 -10.52 -20.40
CA ILE A 32 -4.94 -9.62 -19.51
C ILE A 32 -5.61 -8.25 -19.40
N LYS A 33 -6.08 -7.71 -20.55
CA LYS A 33 -6.77 -6.43 -20.61
C LYS A 33 -8.06 -6.44 -19.81
N LYS A 34 -8.84 -7.51 -19.87
CA LYS A 34 -10.06 -7.67 -19.08
C LYS A 34 -9.77 -7.51 -17.58
N VAL A 35 -8.82 -8.29 -17.05
CA VAL A 35 -8.39 -8.19 -15.65
C VAL A 35 -7.86 -6.79 -15.31
N PHE A 36 -7.09 -6.19 -16.21
CA PHE A 36 -6.51 -4.86 -16.04
C PHE A 36 -7.59 -3.77 -15.97
N ASP A 37 -8.61 -3.81 -16.85
CA ASP A 37 -9.68 -2.82 -16.91
C ASP A 37 -10.68 -3.00 -15.75
N GLU A 38 -11.05 -4.24 -15.39
CA GLU A 38 -11.89 -4.55 -14.22
C GLU A 38 -11.29 -3.98 -12.93
N ASN A 39 -9.96 -3.98 -12.83
CA ASN A 39 -9.21 -3.41 -11.71
C ASN A 39 -8.79 -1.94 -11.95
N LYS A 40 -9.57 -1.20 -12.77
CA LYS A 40 -9.43 0.25 -13.01
C LYS A 40 -8.02 0.66 -13.44
N LYS A 41 -7.31 -0.22 -14.16
CA LYS A 41 -5.92 -0.02 -14.65
C LYS A 41 -4.88 0.14 -13.55
N LYS A 42 -5.13 -0.41 -12.35
CA LYS A 42 -4.24 -0.31 -11.19
C LYS A 42 -3.38 -1.56 -10.98
N TYR A 43 -3.71 -2.68 -11.62
CA TYR A 43 -2.99 -3.92 -11.48
C TYR A 43 -1.78 -3.99 -12.41
N GLY A 44 -0.59 -4.07 -11.83
CA GLY A 44 0.63 -4.43 -12.55
C GLY A 44 0.72 -5.95 -12.76
N TRP A 45 1.73 -6.39 -13.50
CA TRP A 45 1.90 -7.79 -13.88
C TRP A 45 1.86 -8.77 -12.71
N ARG A 46 2.37 -8.38 -11.53
CA ARG A 46 2.36 -9.26 -10.33
C ARG A 46 0.95 -9.58 -9.87
N ARG A 47 0.07 -8.58 -9.80
CA ARG A 47 -1.34 -8.77 -9.43
C ARG A 47 -2.12 -9.49 -10.51
N ILE A 48 -1.89 -9.16 -11.79
CA ILE A 48 -2.48 -9.89 -12.92
C ILE A 48 -2.06 -11.36 -12.88
N LYS A 49 -0.82 -11.68 -12.50
CA LYS A 49 -0.36 -13.06 -12.33
C LYS A 49 -1.11 -13.79 -11.21
N MET A 50 -1.54 -13.10 -10.16
CA MET A 50 -2.36 -13.71 -9.09
C MET A 50 -3.76 -14.10 -9.60
N GLU A 51 -4.34 -13.25 -10.44
CA GLU A 51 -5.65 -13.52 -11.07
C GLU A 51 -5.57 -14.56 -12.20
N LEU A 52 -4.41 -14.65 -12.87
CA LEU A 52 -4.14 -15.58 -13.97
C LEU A 52 -2.99 -16.54 -13.60
N PRO A 53 -3.18 -17.45 -12.64
CA PRO A 53 -2.11 -18.30 -12.12
C PRO A 53 -1.53 -19.26 -13.16
N TYR A 54 -2.28 -19.61 -14.21
CA TYR A 54 -1.86 -20.46 -15.32
C TYR A 54 -0.94 -19.76 -16.32
N MET A 55 -0.95 -18.41 -16.38
CA MET A 55 -0.16 -17.65 -17.35
C MET A 55 1.24 -17.32 -16.81
N ASN A 56 2.29 -17.53 -17.60
CA ASN A 56 3.66 -17.21 -17.20
C ASN A 56 3.85 -15.71 -16.99
N HIS A 57 4.48 -15.31 -15.90
CA HIS A 57 4.70 -13.90 -15.55
C HIS A 57 5.52 -13.12 -16.60
N LYS A 58 6.51 -13.76 -17.24
CA LYS A 58 7.29 -13.15 -18.33
C LYS A 58 6.39 -12.85 -19.54
N LYS A 59 5.43 -13.75 -19.84
CA LYS A 59 4.44 -13.56 -20.89
C LYS A 59 3.54 -12.36 -20.60
N ILE A 60 3.01 -12.27 -19.37
CA ILE A 60 2.20 -11.13 -18.93
C ILE A 60 2.95 -9.82 -19.08
N GLN A 61 4.21 -9.74 -18.58
CA GLN A 61 5.04 -8.53 -18.71
C GLN A 61 5.27 -8.13 -20.16
N ARG A 62 5.58 -9.08 -21.02
CA ARG A 62 5.84 -8.84 -22.45
C ARG A 62 4.57 -8.30 -23.14
N ILE A 63 3.43 -8.92 -22.88
CA ILE A 63 2.15 -8.52 -23.46
C ILE A 63 1.71 -7.14 -22.94
N MET A 64 1.80 -6.90 -21.63
CA MET A 64 1.51 -5.57 -21.08
C MET A 64 2.36 -4.47 -21.73
N ARG A 65 3.65 -4.74 -21.94
CA ARG A 65 4.55 -3.78 -22.62
C ARG A 65 4.20 -3.61 -24.10
N LYS A 66 3.92 -4.71 -24.80
CA LYS A 66 3.61 -4.71 -26.23
C LYS A 66 2.34 -3.92 -26.57
N TYR A 67 1.35 -3.97 -25.67
CA TYR A 67 0.04 -3.32 -25.86
C TYR A 67 -0.16 -2.09 -24.96
N ASP A 68 0.91 -1.50 -24.45
CA ASP A 68 0.89 -0.28 -23.62
C ASP A 68 -0.10 -0.31 -22.46
N LEU A 69 -0.24 -1.47 -21.79
CA LEU A 69 -1.04 -1.58 -20.57
C LEU A 69 -0.27 -0.97 -19.39
N ILE A 70 -0.29 0.36 -19.31
CA ILE A 70 0.44 1.15 -18.31
C ILE A 70 -0.44 1.34 -17.08
N THR A 71 0.06 0.92 -15.92
CA THR A 71 -0.65 1.09 -14.65
C THR A 71 -0.74 2.56 -14.24
N LYS A 72 -1.91 2.97 -13.74
CA LYS A 72 -2.09 4.31 -13.16
C LYS A 72 -1.45 4.34 -11.77
N VAL A 73 -0.25 4.89 -11.66
CA VAL A 73 0.46 5.06 -10.38
C VAL A 73 0.42 6.51 -9.90
N ARG A 74 0.49 6.67 -8.59
CA ARG A 74 0.51 7.98 -7.95
C ARG A 74 1.79 8.77 -8.31
N LYS A 75 1.65 10.05 -8.67
CA LYS A 75 2.80 10.97 -8.78
C LYS A 75 3.38 11.24 -7.38
N ARG A 76 4.72 11.31 -7.25
CA ARG A 76 5.38 11.69 -5.98
C ARG A 76 4.85 13.02 -5.48
N ASN A 77 4.45 13.07 -4.19
CA ASN A 77 3.96 14.30 -3.58
C ASN A 77 5.13 15.21 -3.20
N PRO A 78 5.25 16.43 -3.77
CA PRO A 78 6.33 17.36 -3.45
C PRO A 78 6.28 17.89 -2.01
N TYR A 79 5.11 17.85 -1.35
CA TYR A 79 4.94 18.38 0.02
C TYR A 79 5.54 17.47 1.11
N LYS A 80 5.86 16.20 0.81
CA LYS A 80 6.49 15.27 1.78
C LYS A 80 7.87 15.79 2.26
N ALA A 81 8.53 16.65 1.49
CA ALA A 81 9.80 17.26 1.83
C ALA A 81 9.68 18.48 2.78
N MET A 82 8.56 19.19 2.75
CA MET A 82 8.38 20.42 3.55
C MET A 82 8.08 20.18 5.03
N MET A 83 7.40 19.07 5.37
CA MET A 83 7.02 18.76 6.75
C MET A 83 8.14 18.18 7.62
N ARG A 84 9.32 17.93 7.06
CA ARG A 84 10.45 17.34 7.79
C ARG A 84 11.27 18.32 8.65
N LYS A 85 10.89 19.60 8.65
CA LYS A 85 11.59 20.63 9.44
C LYS A 85 10.71 21.03 10.62
N ASN A 86 11.03 20.59 11.79
CA ASN A 86 10.80 21.12 13.14
C ASN A 86 10.25 20.09 14.12
N LEU A 87 10.99 19.95 15.18
CA LEU A 87 10.69 19.86 16.61
C LEU A 87 11.48 18.74 17.33
N GLU A 88 12.18 19.14 18.38
CA GLU A 88 12.83 18.25 19.35
C GLU A 88 11.77 17.63 20.25
N HIS A 89 11.68 16.30 20.22
CA HIS A 89 10.74 15.54 21.03
C HIS A 89 11.43 14.32 21.65
N ARG A 90 10.83 13.75 22.69
CA ARG A 90 11.33 12.51 23.30
C ARG A 90 11.41 11.41 22.25
N VAL A 91 12.61 11.02 21.91
CA VAL A 91 12.89 9.96 20.92
C VAL A 91 13.09 8.66 21.66
N PHE A 92 12.37 7.63 21.24
CA PHE A 92 12.57 6.26 21.71
C PHE A 92 13.55 5.52 20.80
N PRO A 93 14.31 4.54 21.32
CA PRO A 93 15.24 3.77 20.50
C PRO A 93 14.50 2.97 19.44
N ASN A 94 15.13 2.79 18.28
CA ASN A 94 14.62 1.89 17.24
C ASN A 94 14.83 0.44 17.73
N LYS A 95 13.75 -0.23 18.09
CA LYS A 95 13.77 -1.64 18.51
C LYS A 95 13.45 -2.60 17.37
N LEU A 96 12.88 -2.08 16.28
CA LEU A 96 12.49 -2.88 15.11
C LEU A 96 13.69 -3.21 14.21
N HIS A 97 14.71 -2.35 14.14
CA HIS A 97 15.92 -2.52 13.34
C HIS A 97 15.70 -2.96 11.89
N ARG A 98 14.53 -2.62 11.30
CA ARG A 98 14.06 -3.07 9.96
C ARG A 98 13.78 -4.56 9.83
N GLU A 99 13.63 -5.26 10.93
CA GLU A 99 13.21 -6.65 10.93
C GLU A 99 11.72 -6.75 10.62
N PHE A 100 11.37 -6.52 9.34
CA PHE A 100 9.98 -6.53 8.90
C PHE A 100 9.41 -7.92 8.62
N ASN A 101 10.24 -8.95 8.69
CA ASN A 101 9.81 -10.34 8.56
C ASN A 101 9.49 -10.90 9.96
N GLN A 102 8.34 -10.50 10.49
CA GLN A 102 7.91 -10.93 11.81
C GLN A 102 7.08 -12.22 11.68
N PRO A 103 7.46 -13.30 12.38
CA PRO A 103 6.76 -14.57 12.22
C PRO A 103 5.41 -14.61 12.96
N ILE A 104 5.28 -13.88 14.07
CA ILE A 104 4.12 -13.96 14.96
C ILE A 104 3.20 -12.75 14.76
N PRO A 105 1.94 -12.95 14.34
CA PRO A 105 0.96 -11.88 14.26
C PRO A 105 0.72 -11.18 15.59
N SER A 106 0.39 -9.90 15.53
CA SER A 106 0.03 -9.05 16.69
C SER A 106 1.17 -8.79 17.69
N THR A 107 2.42 -9.06 17.32
CA THR A 107 3.59 -8.77 18.17
C THR A 107 4.31 -7.48 17.80
N VAL A 108 4.23 -7.06 16.53
CA VAL A 108 4.88 -5.84 16.04
C VAL A 108 3.93 -5.09 15.12
N PHE A 109 3.61 -3.87 15.52
CA PHE A 109 2.77 -2.96 14.76
C PHE A 109 3.58 -1.78 14.23
N CYS A 110 3.19 -1.24 13.07
CA CYS A 110 3.66 0.04 12.58
C CYS A 110 2.50 1.03 12.49
N THR A 111 2.77 2.29 12.81
CA THR A 111 1.79 3.36 12.76
C THR A 111 2.37 4.59 12.08
N ASP A 112 1.52 5.29 11.34
CA ASP A 112 1.88 6.57 10.71
C ASP A 112 0.60 7.35 10.35
N ILE A 113 0.78 8.63 10.08
CA ILE A 113 -0.28 9.54 9.64
C ILE A 113 -0.04 9.90 8.18
N THR A 114 -1.08 9.76 7.37
CA THR A 114 -1.03 10.26 6.00
C THR A 114 -2.09 11.32 5.78
N TYR A 115 -1.81 12.27 4.86
CA TYR A 115 -2.80 13.25 4.43
C TYR A 115 -3.35 12.90 3.06
N ILE A 116 -4.64 13.15 2.93
CA ILE A 116 -5.40 12.93 1.73
C ILE A 116 -5.92 14.32 1.30
N PRO A 117 -5.59 14.78 0.08
CA PRO A 117 -6.19 16.01 -0.44
C PRO A 117 -7.71 15.85 -0.54
N PHE A 118 -8.43 16.78 0.08
CA PHE A 118 -9.89 16.78 0.06
C PHE A 118 -10.40 18.20 -0.18
N LYS A 119 -11.04 18.43 -1.33
CA LYS A 119 -11.42 19.76 -1.79
C LYS A 119 -10.20 20.72 -1.77
N ASN A 120 -10.32 21.87 -1.11
CA ASN A 120 -9.24 22.86 -0.98
C ASN A 120 -8.34 22.65 0.26
N ASN A 121 -8.55 21.56 1.02
CA ASN A 121 -7.87 21.27 2.28
C ASN A 121 -7.26 19.86 2.27
N PHE A 122 -6.78 19.43 3.43
CA PHE A 122 -6.34 18.08 3.70
C PHE A 122 -7.19 17.47 4.80
N VAL A 123 -7.37 16.16 4.72
CA VAL A 123 -7.81 15.31 5.82
C VAL A 123 -6.67 14.38 6.21
N TYR A 124 -6.67 13.97 7.44
CA TYR A 124 -5.59 13.20 8.06
C TYR A 124 -6.10 11.83 8.45
N LEU A 125 -5.37 10.79 8.07
CA LEU A 125 -5.69 9.41 8.37
C LEU A 125 -4.56 8.80 9.19
N SER A 126 -4.86 8.41 10.42
CA SER A 126 -4.00 7.59 11.28
C SER A 126 -4.29 6.13 11.02
N VAL A 127 -3.25 5.31 10.91
CA VAL A 127 -3.38 3.87 10.67
C VAL A 127 -2.42 3.12 11.56
N ILE A 128 -2.88 2.00 12.12
CA ILE A 128 -2.06 0.99 12.80
C ILE A 128 -2.18 -0.31 12.03
N LYS A 129 -1.05 -0.89 11.70
CA LYS A 129 -0.94 -2.07 10.86
C LYS A 129 -0.03 -3.10 11.51
N ASP A 130 -0.45 -4.35 11.55
CA ASP A 130 0.39 -5.48 11.93
C ASP A 130 1.44 -5.74 10.83
N ILE A 131 2.70 -5.80 11.21
CA ILE A 131 3.81 -6.01 10.26
C ILE A 131 3.82 -7.44 9.76
N SER A 132 3.54 -8.41 10.60
CA SER A 132 3.54 -9.84 10.30
C SER A 132 2.50 -10.18 9.23
N SER A 133 1.24 -10.08 9.57
CA SER A 133 0.13 -10.40 8.67
C SER A 133 -0.07 -9.36 7.57
N GLY A 134 0.31 -8.10 7.84
CA GLY A 134 0.01 -6.94 7.00
C GLY A 134 -1.42 -6.44 7.15
N GLU A 135 -2.17 -6.95 8.11
CA GLU A 135 -3.52 -6.52 8.42
C GLU A 135 -3.54 -5.07 8.93
N VAL A 136 -4.44 -4.26 8.43
CA VAL A 136 -4.75 -2.95 9.01
C VAL A 136 -5.66 -3.18 10.21
N ILE A 137 -5.13 -2.96 11.41
CA ILE A 137 -5.82 -3.26 12.66
C ILE A 137 -6.75 -2.14 13.09
N SER A 138 -6.28 -0.89 12.95
CA SER A 138 -7.02 0.27 13.40
C SER A 138 -6.73 1.49 12.52
N TRP A 139 -7.72 2.34 12.35
CA TRP A 139 -7.60 3.62 11.67
C TRP A 139 -8.61 4.64 12.21
N ASP A 140 -8.28 5.92 12.05
CA ASP A 140 -9.23 7.00 12.25
C ASP A 140 -8.93 8.17 11.31
N LEU A 141 -9.97 8.87 10.89
CA LEU A 141 -9.92 9.97 9.94
C LEU A 141 -10.35 11.27 10.63
N SER A 142 -9.53 12.31 10.48
CA SER A 142 -9.82 13.66 11.02
C SER A 142 -9.69 14.74 9.95
N SER A 143 -10.49 15.79 10.07
CA SER A 143 -10.34 17.03 9.28
C SER A 143 -9.25 17.95 9.82
N GLY A 144 -8.74 17.68 11.02
CA GLY A 144 -7.66 18.42 11.68
C GLY A 144 -6.52 17.52 12.13
N LEU A 145 -5.32 18.08 12.25
CA LEU A 145 -4.13 17.37 12.73
C LEU A 145 -4.03 17.47 14.26
N ASP A 146 -5.09 17.03 14.95
CA ASP A 146 -5.16 17.01 16.41
C ASP A 146 -4.63 15.68 16.99
N MET A 147 -4.57 15.57 18.32
CA MET A 147 -4.14 14.32 18.99
C MET A 147 -5.24 13.25 19.01
N GLN A 148 -6.51 13.69 18.99
CA GLN A 148 -7.63 12.78 19.29
C GLN A 148 -7.75 11.63 18.32
N PHE A 149 -7.59 11.88 17.00
CA PHE A 149 -7.73 10.80 16.01
C PHE A 149 -6.61 9.75 16.11
N VAL A 150 -5.41 10.16 16.53
CA VAL A 150 -4.32 9.20 16.79
C VAL A 150 -4.61 8.39 18.05
N LEU A 151 -5.14 9.04 19.10
CA LEU A 151 -5.55 8.35 20.32
C LEU A 151 -6.73 7.41 20.08
N ASN A 152 -7.67 7.77 19.21
CA ASN A 152 -8.76 6.89 18.80
C ASN A 152 -8.22 5.62 18.12
N SER A 153 -7.22 5.76 17.24
CA SER A 153 -6.58 4.61 16.61
C SER A 153 -5.93 3.68 17.65
N ILE A 154 -5.25 4.22 18.66
CA ILE A 154 -4.66 3.43 19.75
C ILE A 154 -5.74 2.79 20.62
N SER A 155 -6.79 3.53 20.99
CA SER A 155 -7.84 2.99 21.87
C SER A 155 -8.61 1.82 21.25
N ASN A 156 -8.72 1.78 19.93
CA ASN A 156 -9.33 0.65 19.23
C ASN A 156 -8.55 -0.67 19.39
N MET A 157 -7.26 -0.59 19.78
CA MET A 157 -6.43 -1.77 20.03
C MET A 157 -6.73 -2.44 21.37
N ASN A 158 -7.50 -1.83 22.28
CA ASN A 158 -7.90 -2.42 23.56
C ASN A 158 -8.61 -3.79 23.46
N LYS A 159 -9.06 -4.14 22.26
CA LYS A 159 -9.72 -5.42 21.97
C LYS A 159 -8.75 -6.55 21.66
N LEU A 160 -7.47 -6.24 21.53
CA LEU A 160 -6.40 -7.17 21.19
C LEU A 160 -5.52 -7.38 22.42
N ASP A 161 -4.97 -8.56 22.54
CA ASP A 161 -3.86 -8.80 23.45
C ASP A 161 -2.60 -8.18 22.83
N CYS A 162 -2.18 -7.05 23.41
CA CYS A 162 -1.02 -6.28 22.94
C CYS A 162 0.12 -6.29 23.97
N ASP A 163 0.04 -7.14 25.00
CA ASP A 163 1.05 -7.17 26.07
C ASP A 163 2.44 -7.46 25.51
N GLY A 164 3.39 -6.58 25.81
CA GLY A 164 4.76 -6.67 25.31
C GLY A 164 4.94 -6.40 23.80
N ALA A 165 3.87 -6.16 23.04
CA ALA A 165 3.96 -5.88 21.62
C ALA A 165 4.69 -4.56 21.32
N ILE A 166 5.41 -4.51 20.21
CA ILE A 166 6.10 -3.31 19.76
C ILE A 166 5.17 -2.48 18.85
N ILE A 167 5.08 -1.17 19.13
CA ILE A 167 4.49 -0.22 18.19
C ILE A 167 5.57 0.71 17.64
N HIS A 168 5.82 0.65 16.34
CA HIS A 168 6.85 1.41 15.65
C HIS A 168 6.26 2.57 14.86
N SER A 169 6.84 3.76 15.02
CA SER A 169 6.44 5.00 14.34
C SER A 169 7.64 5.79 13.84
N ASP A 170 7.39 6.85 13.11
CA ASP A 170 8.36 7.92 12.90
C ASP A 170 8.50 8.80 14.17
N GLN A 171 9.34 9.85 14.09
CA GLN A 171 9.52 10.82 15.17
C GLN A 171 8.54 12.00 15.05
N GLY A 172 7.33 11.77 14.56
CA GLY A 172 6.29 12.80 14.44
C GLY A 172 5.83 13.32 15.80
N PHE A 173 5.32 14.57 15.81
CA PHE A 173 4.82 15.24 17.02
C PHE A 173 3.81 14.40 17.80
N HIS A 174 2.90 13.70 17.10
CA HIS A 174 1.86 12.90 17.72
C HIS A 174 2.43 11.75 18.53
N TYR A 175 3.46 11.09 18.03
CA TYR A 175 4.07 9.90 18.64
C TYR A 175 5.03 10.22 19.78
N THR A 176 5.50 11.47 19.87
CA THR A 176 6.37 11.96 20.93
C THR A 176 5.59 12.67 22.04
N ASN A 177 4.28 12.86 21.85
CA ASN A 177 3.39 13.51 22.80
C ASN A 177 3.20 12.65 24.06
N PRO A 178 3.27 13.24 25.29
CA PRO A 178 3.08 12.50 26.54
C PRO A 178 1.77 11.72 26.63
N THR A 179 0.68 12.22 26.03
CA THR A 179 -0.63 11.54 26.02
C THR A 179 -0.59 10.27 25.19
N TYR A 180 0.07 10.29 24.01
CA TYR A 180 0.28 9.10 23.19
C TYR A 180 1.16 8.08 23.90
N ILE A 181 2.29 8.54 24.49
CA ILE A 181 3.22 7.69 25.23
C ILE A 181 2.50 6.98 26.38
N LYS A 182 1.63 7.72 27.10
CA LYS A 182 0.79 7.14 28.15
C LYS A 182 -0.16 6.08 27.59
N ALA A 183 -0.89 6.37 26.51
CA ALA A 183 -1.84 5.43 25.90
C ALA A 183 -1.15 4.13 25.45
N VAL A 184 0.04 4.21 24.86
CA VAL A 184 0.84 3.04 24.48
C VAL A 184 1.26 2.23 25.71
N LYS A 185 1.68 2.92 26.79
CA LYS A 185 2.06 2.28 28.06
C LYS A 185 0.87 1.62 28.76
N ASP A 186 -0.30 2.24 28.73
CA ASP A 186 -1.53 1.70 29.35
C ASP A 186 -1.97 0.38 28.66
N LEU A 187 -1.53 0.12 27.43
CA LEU A 187 -1.67 -1.15 26.71
C LEU A 187 -0.50 -2.12 26.92
N ASN A 188 0.42 -1.83 27.83
CA ASN A 188 1.66 -2.58 28.06
C ASN A 188 2.52 -2.76 26.79
N MET A 189 2.34 -1.89 25.78
CA MET A 189 3.12 -1.93 24.54
C MET A 189 4.47 -1.23 24.67
N ILE A 190 5.41 -1.63 23.86
CA ILE A 190 6.75 -1.08 23.77
C ILE A 190 6.85 -0.10 22.60
N GLN A 191 7.12 1.17 22.89
CA GLN A 191 7.29 2.16 21.84
C GLN A 191 8.68 2.05 21.16
N SER A 192 8.69 2.10 19.84
CA SER A 192 9.87 2.08 18.98
C SER A 192 9.77 3.18 17.94
N MET A 193 10.88 3.84 17.60
CA MET A 193 10.87 4.92 16.62
C MET A 193 11.98 4.76 15.58
N SER A 194 11.69 5.09 14.35
CA SER A 194 12.68 5.19 13.28
C SER A 194 13.69 6.30 13.55
N ALA A 195 14.92 6.11 13.12
CA ALA A 195 15.95 7.15 13.24
C ALA A 195 15.61 8.35 12.33
N LYS A 196 15.97 9.57 12.78
CA LYS A 196 15.72 10.81 12.04
C LYS A 196 16.26 10.73 10.61
N GLY A 197 15.39 10.96 9.63
CA GLY A 197 15.76 10.94 8.21
C GLY A 197 15.83 9.56 7.55
N LYS A 198 15.57 8.47 8.28
CA LYS A 198 15.53 7.10 7.74
C LYS A 198 14.08 6.67 7.49
N CYS A 199 13.49 7.14 6.39
CA CYS A 199 12.12 6.76 6.00
C CYS A 199 11.96 5.24 5.75
N ILE A 200 13.04 4.54 5.40
CA ILE A 200 13.03 3.08 5.19
C ILE A 200 12.64 2.33 6.46
N ASP A 201 12.90 2.90 7.64
CA ASP A 201 12.59 2.25 8.91
C ASP A 201 11.08 2.07 9.15
N ASN A 202 10.21 2.82 8.41
CA ASN A 202 8.75 2.70 8.46
C ASN A 202 8.14 2.27 7.10
N ALA A 203 8.94 1.56 6.29
CA ALA A 203 8.57 1.16 4.94
C ALA A 203 7.24 0.36 4.82
N PRO A 204 6.87 -0.53 5.77
CA PRO A 204 5.63 -1.31 5.66
C PRO A 204 4.37 -0.47 5.61
N ILE A 205 4.29 0.62 6.38
CA ILE A 205 3.13 1.50 6.39
C ILE A 205 3.20 2.56 5.29
N GLU A 206 4.40 3.04 4.93
CA GLU A 206 4.59 3.92 3.78
C GLU A 206 4.15 3.25 2.46
N SER A 207 4.49 1.98 2.30
CA SER A 207 4.06 1.17 1.15
C SER A 207 2.52 1.00 1.12
N PHE A 208 1.91 0.75 2.29
CA PHE A 208 0.46 0.67 2.42
C PHE A 208 -0.21 1.98 1.98
N PHE A 209 0.23 3.12 2.49
CA PHE A 209 -0.32 4.42 2.08
C PHE A 209 -0.13 4.71 0.60
N GLY A 210 0.98 4.25 0.03
CA GLY A 210 1.19 4.32 -1.40
C GLY A 210 0.09 3.60 -2.17
N HIS A 211 -0.14 2.33 -1.84
CA HIS A 211 -1.18 1.53 -2.48
C HIS A 211 -2.58 2.08 -2.25
N MET A 212 -2.90 2.47 -1.01
CA MET A 212 -4.20 3.03 -0.69
C MET A 212 -4.50 4.27 -1.54
N LYS A 213 -3.56 5.20 -1.65
CA LYS A 213 -3.76 6.43 -2.44
C LYS A 213 -3.82 6.19 -3.96
N ASP A 214 -3.21 5.12 -4.44
CA ASP A 214 -3.30 4.74 -5.85
C ASP A 214 -4.61 4.02 -6.20
N GLU A 215 -5.19 3.30 -5.23
CA GLU A 215 -6.36 2.44 -5.43
C GLU A 215 -7.67 3.11 -5.01
N LEU A 216 -7.64 3.95 -3.98
CA LEU A 216 -8.80 4.65 -3.46
C LEU A 216 -9.16 5.86 -4.34
N ASP A 217 -10.38 5.89 -4.83
CA ASP A 217 -10.92 7.05 -5.56
C ASP A 217 -11.48 8.10 -4.58
N TYR A 218 -10.59 8.72 -3.81
CA TYR A 218 -10.98 9.75 -2.82
C TYR A 218 -11.33 11.08 -3.47
N LYS A 219 -10.93 11.30 -4.73
CA LYS A 219 -11.16 12.58 -5.43
C LYS A 219 -12.62 12.77 -5.84
N SER A 220 -13.38 11.70 -5.98
CA SER A 220 -14.79 11.75 -6.35
C SER A 220 -15.70 12.08 -5.16
N CYS A 221 -15.17 12.08 -3.91
CA CYS A 221 -15.97 12.33 -2.72
C CYS A 221 -16.35 13.81 -2.60
N MET A 222 -17.62 14.08 -2.36
CA MET A 222 -18.15 15.42 -2.17
C MET A 222 -18.26 15.82 -0.69
N THR A 223 -18.37 14.85 0.22
CA THR A 223 -18.50 15.09 1.66
C THR A 223 -17.46 14.30 2.45
N PHE A 224 -17.12 14.81 3.66
CA PHE A 224 -16.23 14.11 4.58
C PHE A 224 -16.79 12.73 4.97
N LYS A 225 -18.12 12.62 5.11
CA LYS A 225 -18.80 11.36 5.43
C LYS A 225 -18.62 10.32 4.31
N GLU A 226 -18.77 10.73 3.03
CA GLU A 226 -18.51 9.84 1.88
C GLU A 226 -17.05 9.39 1.84
N LEU A 227 -16.11 10.32 2.11
CA LEU A 227 -14.71 9.96 2.15
C LEU A 227 -14.42 8.95 3.26
N LYS A 228 -15.01 9.14 4.45
CA LYS A 228 -14.86 8.21 5.58
C LYS A 228 -15.38 6.82 5.21
N LEU A 229 -16.59 6.72 4.67
CA LEU A 229 -17.16 5.45 4.21
C LEU A 229 -16.28 4.76 3.16
N LYS A 230 -15.78 5.52 2.18
CA LYS A 230 -14.86 4.94 1.17
C LYS A 230 -13.55 4.45 1.75
N ILE A 231 -13.03 5.11 2.77
CA ILE A 231 -11.83 4.65 3.48
C ILE A 231 -12.16 3.37 4.27
N ASP A 232 -13.27 3.35 4.99
CA ASP A 232 -13.72 2.18 5.74
C ASP A 232 -13.92 0.97 4.80
N ASP A 233 -14.57 1.14 3.67
CA ASP A 233 -14.74 0.11 2.63
C ASP A 233 -13.39 -0.34 2.05
N TYR A 234 -12.45 0.60 1.85
CA TYR A 234 -11.12 0.26 1.38
C TYR A 234 -10.34 -0.58 2.39
N MET A 235 -10.43 -0.27 3.69
CA MET A 235 -9.77 -1.05 4.74
C MET A 235 -10.32 -2.49 4.78
N GLN A 236 -11.64 -2.64 4.65
CA GLN A 236 -12.26 -3.97 4.54
C GLN A 236 -11.81 -4.71 3.28
N TYR A 237 -11.78 -4.04 2.13
CA TYR A 237 -11.26 -4.61 0.89
C TYR A 237 -9.79 -5.02 1.03
N TYR A 238 -8.95 -4.14 1.62
CA TYR A 238 -7.53 -4.39 1.80
C TYR A 238 -7.26 -5.62 2.66
N ASN A 239 -7.97 -5.75 3.78
CA ASN A 239 -7.80 -6.84 4.73
C ASN A 239 -8.35 -8.18 4.21
N ASN A 240 -9.53 -8.17 3.56
CA ASN A 240 -10.28 -9.39 3.28
C ASN A 240 -10.30 -9.82 1.81
N LYS A 241 -9.93 -8.94 0.86
CA LYS A 241 -10.04 -9.24 -0.58
C LYS A 241 -8.76 -8.98 -1.37
N ARG A 242 -7.90 -8.09 -0.88
CA ARG A 242 -6.69 -7.67 -1.59
C ARG A 242 -5.53 -8.64 -1.35
N LYS A 243 -5.35 -9.58 -2.26
CA LYS A 243 -4.23 -10.54 -2.22
C LYS A 243 -2.87 -9.84 -2.38
N GLN A 244 -1.87 -10.33 -1.64
CA GLN A 244 -0.52 -9.78 -1.61
C GLN A 244 0.50 -10.84 -2.05
N TRP A 245 1.34 -10.48 -3.01
CA TRP A 245 2.34 -11.40 -3.55
C TRP A 245 3.30 -11.95 -2.49
N THR A 246 3.77 -11.06 -1.61
CA THR A 246 4.74 -11.38 -0.56
C THR A 246 4.15 -12.17 0.61
N ARG A 247 2.83 -12.35 0.65
CA ARG A 247 2.08 -13.10 1.67
C ARG A 247 1.42 -14.33 1.06
N ASN A 248 2.20 -15.17 0.41
CA ASN A 248 1.74 -16.41 -0.23
C ASN A 248 0.52 -16.21 -1.15
N LYS A 249 0.36 -15.01 -1.74
CA LYS A 249 -0.80 -14.60 -2.57
C LYS A 249 -2.13 -14.63 -1.80
N MET A 250 -2.08 -14.54 -0.49
CA MET A 250 -3.21 -14.46 0.42
C MET A 250 -3.57 -13.00 0.72
N THR A 251 -4.77 -12.77 1.23
CA THR A 251 -5.14 -11.51 1.87
C THR A 251 -4.45 -11.38 3.24
N PRO A 252 -4.38 -10.18 3.83
CA PRO A 252 -3.83 -10.02 5.18
C PRO A 252 -4.49 -10.93 6.23
N VAL A 253 -5.82 -11.06 6.19
CA VAL A 253 -6.57 -11.92 7.14
C VAL A 253 -6.27 -13.39 6.90
N GLU A 254 -6.37 -13.88 5.66
CA GLU A 254 -6.00 -15.26 5.32
C GLU A 254 -4.55 -15.60 5.71
N TYR A 255 -3.63 -14.63 5.52
CA TYR A 255 -2.23 -14.84 5.88
C TYR A 255 -2.01 -14.86 7.38
N LYS A 256 -2.77 -14.08 8.16
CA LYS A 256 -2.75 -14.15 9.62
C LYS A 256 -3.19 -15.52 10.13
N GLU A 257 -4.30 -16.04 9.61
CA GLU A 257 -4.80 -17.39 9.95
C GLU A 257 -3.75 -18.45 9.61
N TYR A 258 -3.18 -18.40 8.41
CA TYR A 258 -2.10 -19.28 8.00
C TYR A 258 -0.89 -19.26 8.96
N LEU A 259 -0.47 -18.06 9.41
CA LEU A 259 0.65 -17.93 10.36
C LEU A 259 0.32 -18.53 11.72
N LEU A 260 -0.90 -18.35 12.22
CA LEU A 260 -1.34 -18.92 13.50
C LEU A 260 -1.42 -20.45 13.45
N GLU A 261 -1.90 -21.02 12.35
CA GLU A 261 -1.96 -22.48 12.14
C GLU A 261 -0.58 -23.14 12.00
N THR A 262 0.38 -22.43 11.41
CA THR A 262 1.74 -22.98 11.19
C THR A 262 2.64 -22.88 12.43
N GLN A 263 2.21 -22.20 13.49
CA GLN A 263 2.96 -22.04 14.75
C GLN A 263 2.36 -22.84 15.92
N GLY A 264 1.17 -23.42 15.78
CA GLY A 264 0.56 -24.36 16.72
C GLY A 264 0.92 -25.78 16.40
#